data_c53a5a9b75acf3a9dd87fa241b17d486
#
_entry.id   c53a5a9b75acf3a9dd87fa241b17d486
#
_cell.length_a   1.000
_cell.length_b   1.000
_cell.length_c   1.000
_cell.angle_alpha   90.00
_cell.angle_beta   90.00
_cell.angle_gamma   90.00
#
_symmetry.space_group_name_H-M   'P 1'
#
loop_
_entity.id
_entity.type
_entity.pdbx_description
1 polymer ?
#
loop_
_entity_poly.entity_id
_entity_poly.type
_entity_poly.pdbx_seq_one_letter_code
_entity_poly.pdbx_strand_id
1 'polypeptide(L)'
;PTRVKLSPKEPEKIEYIIANCAECEPYITADYRRMLENTGQLVNGMRIILSLFPNAKGIFAVEDNKKDCIEKLNKETENDPNMEVKALMTKYPQGAERQLIYAVTKRAINSSMLPADAGCIVDNVETLIGIHMAVAEGKPLTERVVTVSGDAINSPGNFKVLLGTNHMELIEAAGGFSQ
;
A
#
# COMPACT_ATOMS: atom_id res chain seq x y z
N PRO A 1 -10.42 5.28 -7.78
CA PRO A 1 -9.19 5.34 -8.54
C PRO A 1 -8.32 6.51 -8.12
N THR A 2 -7.01 6.40 -8.28
CA THR A 2 -5.96 7.33 -7.84
C THR A 2 -6.27 8.79 -8.19
N ARG A 3 -6.67 9.09 -9.43
CA ARG A 3 -7.02 10.46 -9.85
C ARG A 3 -8.06 11.12 -8.94
N VAL A 4 -9.09 10.40 -8.52
CA VAL A 4 -10.16 10.95 -7.66
C VAL A 4 -9.59 11.28 -6.28
N LYS A 5 -8.79 10.40 -5.69
CA LYS A 5 -8.16 10.61 -4.39
C LYS A 5 -7.17 11.79 -4.41
N LEU A 6 -6.40 11.92 -5.49
CA LEU A 6 -5.41 13.01 -5.65
C LEU A 6 -6.02 14.33 -6.17
N SER A 7 -7.34 14.43 -6.31
CA SER A 7 -8.05 15.64 -6.69
C SER A 7 -9.17 15.97 -5.70
N PRO A 8 -8.84 16.13 -4.40
CA PRO A 8 -9.84 16.51 -3.40
C PRO A 8 -10.36 17.94 -3.68
N LYS A 9 -11.54 18.27 -3.16
CA LYS A 9 -12.14 19.61 -3.35
C LYS A 9 -11.32 20.72 -2.70
N GLU A 10 -10.64 20.41 -1.59
CA GLU A 10 -9.86 21.33 -0.76
C GLU A 10 -8.45 20.73 -0.53
N PRO A 11 -7.57 20.77 -1.54
CA PRO A 11 -6.26 20.13 -1.45
C PRO A 11 -5.37 20.74 -0.35
N GLU A 12 -5.58 22.00 0.00
CA GLU A 12 -4.86 22.69 1.08
C GLU A 12 -5.18 22.15 2.49
N LYS A 13 -6.30 21.42 2.63
CA LYS A 13 -6.70 20.76 3.88
C LYS A 13 -6.10 19.37 4.07
N ILE A 14 -5.41 18.83 3.07
CA ILE A 14 -4.77 17.53 3.19
C ILE A 14 -3.49 17.68 4.03
N GLU A 15 -3.49 17.00 5.17
CA GLU A 15 -2.40 17.01 6.14
C GLU A 15 -1.63 15.69 6.18
N TYR A 16 -2.25 14.59 5.72
CA TYR A 16 -1.64 13.25 5.76
C TYR A 16 -1.86 12.48 4.47
N ILE A 17 -0.76 11.98 3.92
CA ILE A 17 -0.76 10.95 2.88
C ILE A 17 -0.34 9.66 3.54
N ILE A 18 -1.25 8.69 3.61
CA ILE A 18 -1.03 7.42 4.33
C ILE A 18 -0.85 6.30 3.31
N ALA A 19 0.34 5.72 3.28
CA ALA A 19 0.57 4.45 2.62
C ALA A 19 -0.01 3.33 3.49
N ASN A 20 -1.05 2.67 3.01
CA ASN A 20 -1.59 1.48 3.64
C ASN A 20 -0.66 0.29 3.38
N CYS A 21 0.22 0.06 4.34
CA CYS A 21 1.17 -1.05 4.40
C CYS A 21 0.71 -2.13 5.41
N ALA A 22 -0.53 -2.03 5.89
CA ALA A 22 -1.15 -2.99 6.81
C ALA A 22 -1.89 -4.07 6.02
N GLU A 23 -1.15 -5.09 5.58
CA GLU A 23 -1.70 -6.26 4.88
C GLU A 23 -2.27 -7.25 5.91
N CYS A 24 -3.49 -6.95 6.39
CA CYS A 24 -4.10 -7.64 7.52
C CYS A 24 -4.91 -8.89 7.14
N GLU A 25 -5.15 -9.13 5.85
CA GLU A 25 -5.85 -10.35 5.40
C GLU A 25 -4.96 -11.58 5.60
N PRO A 26 -5.47 -12.65 6.25
CA PRO A 26 -4.70 -13.86 6.44
C PRO A 26 -4.24 -14.49 5.11
N TYR A 27 -3.04 -15.05 5.13
CA TYR A 27 -2.41 -15.76 3.99
C TYR A 27 -2.05 -14.92 2.76
N ILE A 28 -2.34 -13.62 2.75
CA ILE A 28 -1.92 -12.70 1.69
C ILE A 28 -0.57 -12.09 2.07
N THR A 29 0.38 -12.06 1.12
CA THR A 29 1.74 -11.55 1.32
C THR A 29 2.27 -10.74 0.13
N ALA A 30 1.40 -10.35 -0.79
CA ALA A 30 1.79 -9.61 -1.99
C ALA A 30 2.36 -8.22 -1.64
N ASP A 31 1.66 -7.45 -0.80
CA ASP A 31 2.13 -6.12 -0.37
C ASP A 31 3.40 -6.21 0.48
N TYR A 32 3.52 -7.24 1.35
CA TYR A 32 4.74 -7.50 2.12
C TYR A 32 5.96 -7.68 1.20
N ARG A 33 5.84 -8.52 0.17
CA ARG A 33 6.92 -8.73 -0.81
C ARG A 33 7.24 -7.45 -1.58
N ARG A 34 6.21 -6.69 -1.97
CA ARG A 34 6.39 -5.42 -2.68
C ARG A 34 7.10 -4.37 -1.81
N MET A 35 6.77 -4.28 -0.52
CA MET A 35 7.47 -3.41 0.42
C MET A 35 8.96 -3.75 0.50
N LEU A 36 9.32 -5.03 0.54
CA LEU A 36 10.70 -5.48 0.61
C LEU A 36 11.47 -5.34 -0.71
N GLU A 37 10.85 -5.70 -1.82
CA GLU A 37 11.54 -5.76 -3.11
C GLU A 37 11.57 -4.40 -3.84
N ASN A 38 10.60 -3.54 -3.58
CA ASN A 38 10.41 -2.27 -4.27
C ASN A 38 10.35 -1.07 -3.32
N THR A 39 11.05 -1.11 -2.19
CA THR A 39 11.04 -0.07 -1.16
C THR A 39 11.34 1.32 -1.74
N GLY A 40 12.38 1.44 -2.55
CA GLY A 40 12.75 2.72 -3.19
C GLY A 40 11.67 3.27 -4.13
N GLN A 41 10.99 2.39 -4.89
CA GLN A 41 9.88 2.79 -5.75
C GLN A 41 8.66 3.22 -4.91
N LEU A 42 8.38 2.52 -3.81
CA LEU A 42 7.31 2.85 -2.87
C LEU A 42 7.52 4.22 -2.23
N VAL A 43 8.73 4.49 -1.71
CA VAL A 43 9.09 5.79 -1.12
C VAL A 43 9.07 6.90 -2.16
N ASN A 44 9.55 6.64 -3.36
CA ASN A 44 9.53 7.62 -4.45
C ASN A 44 8.10 7.94 -4.92
N GLY A 45 7.21 6.95 -4.93
CA GLY A 45 5.77 7.17 -5.16
C GLY A 45 5.15 8.11 -4.12
N MET A 46 5.53 7.97 -2.84
CA MET A 46 5.14 8.90 -1.77
C MET A 46 5.68 10.32 -2.03
N ARG A 47 6.97 10.46 -2.41
CA ARG A 47 7.57 11.79 -2.76
C ARG A 47 6.78 12.48 -3.88
N ILE A 48 6.38 11.72 -4.90
CA ILE A 48 5.58 12.25 -6.03
C ILE A 48 4.23 12.77 -5.52
N ILE A 49 3.52 12.03 -4.66
CA ILE A 49 2.25 12.50 -4.10
C ILE A 49 2.46 13.72 -3.22
N LEU A 50 3.45 13.72 -2.33
CA LEU A 50 3.75 14.85 -1.45
C LEU A 50 4.09 16.13 -2.22
N SER A 51 4.64 16.04 -3.42
CA SER A 51 4.85 17.22 -4.28
C SER A 51 3.56 17.94 -4.70
N LEU A 52 2.42 17.24 -4.67
CA LEU A 52 1.09 17.81 -4.93
C LEU A 52 0.45 18.41 -3.68
N PHE A 53 0.91 18.00 -2.49
CA PHE A 53 0.35 18.40 -1.19
C PHE A 53 1.47 18.87 -0.26
N PRO A 54 1.99 20.10 -0.44
CA PRO A 54 3.20 20.58 0.25
C PRO A 54 3.05 20.71 1.77
N ASN A 55 1.81 20.77 2.27
CA ASN A 55 1.52 20.84 3.70
C ASN A 55 1.34 19.46 4.35
N ALA A 56 1.33 18.38 3.57
CA ALA A 56 1.07 17.05 4.05
C ALA A 56 2.34 16.34 4.52
N LYS A 57 2.14 15.40 5.47
CA LYS A 57 3.14 14.40 5.87
C LYS A 57 2.82 13.06 5.26
N GLY A 58 3.86 12.37 4.78
CA GLY A 58 3.77 10.99 4.30
C GLY A 58 3.95 10.00 5.46
N ILE A 59 3.04 9.05 5.59
CA ILE A 59 3.10 8.04 6.66
C ILE A 59 3.00 6.65 6.04
N PHE A 60 4.03 5.83 6.27
CA PHE A 60 3.99 4.40 5.95
C PHE A 60 3.45 3.66 7.17
N ALA A 61 2.21 3.21 7.11
CA ALA A 61 1.52 2.56 8.21
C ALA A 61 1.67 1.03 8.09
N VAL A 62 2.64 0.46 8.80
CA VAL A 62 3.07 -0.95 8.69
C VAL A 62 2.71 -1.71 9.96
N GLU A 63 2.23 -2.96 9.84
CA GLU A 63 2.01 -3.82 11.01
C GLU A 63 3.32 -4.22 11.69
N ASP A 64 3.34 -4.28 13.02
CA ASP A 64 4.52 -4.53 13.86
C ASP A 64 5.12 -5.95 13.72
N ASN A 65 4.39 -6.86 13.09
CA ASN A 65 4.90 -8.18 12.71
C ASN A 65 5.83 -8.16 11.46
N LYS A 66 5.90 -7.03 10.74
CA LYS A 66 6.72 -6.84 9.53
C LYS A 66 7.94 -5.96 9.82
N LYS A 67 8.78 -6.38 10.78
CA LYS A 67 9.92 -5.62 11.30
C LYS A 67 10.94 -5.28 10.21
N ASP A 68 11.22 -6.20 9.32
CA ASP A 68 12.13 -6.04 8.18
C ASP A 68 11.67 -4.94 7.20
N CYS A 69 10.35 -4.86 6.94
CA CYS A 69 9.78 -3.77 6.16
C CYS A 69 9.93 -2.42 6.88
N ILE A 70 9.66 -2.38 8.19
CA ILE A 70 9.81 -1.17 9.02
C ILE A 70 11.26 -0.68 9.00
N GLU A 71 12.23 -1.56 9.22
CA GLU A 71 13.66 -1.23 9.18
C GLU A 71 14.08 -0.69 7.82
N LYS A 72 13.65 -1.36 6.74
CA LYS A 72 14.01 -0.96 5.39
C LYS A 72 13.39 0.37 4.99
N LEU A 73 12.12 0.61 5.33
CA LEU A 73 11.43 1.87 5.09
C LEU A 73 12.05 3.01 5.91
N ASN A 74 12.36 2.81 7.19
CA ASN A 74 13.04 3.81 8.02
C ASN A 74 14.38 4.23 7.42
N LYS A 75 15.17 3.27 6.94
CA LYS A 75 16.44 3.56 6.27
C LYS A 75 16.25 4.36 4.98
N GLU A 76 15.25 4.01 4.17
CA GLU A 76 14.98 4.67 2.90
C GLU A 76 14.43 6.09 3.08
N THR A 77 13.76 6.37 4.21
CA THR A 77 13.14 7.67 4.52
C THR A 77 13.96 8.53 5.48
N GLU A 78 15.14 8.09 5.93
CA GLU A 78 15.93 8.77 6.98
C GLU A 78 16.27 10.24 6.65
N ASN A 79 16.37 10.57 5.36
CA ASN A 79 16.68 11.92 4.87
C ASN A 79 15.43 12.71 4.44
N ASP A 80 14.23 12.19 4.64
CA ASP A 80 12.96 12.79 4.25
C ASP A 80 12.19 13.30 5.49
N PRO A 81 12.36 14.56 5.92
CA PRO A 81 11.77 15.06 7.17
C PRO A 81 10.24 15.09 7.17
N ASN A 82 9.62 15.02 5.99
CA ASN A 82 8.16 14.99 5.82
C ASN A 82 7.59 13.57 5.72
N MET A 83 8.41 12.53 5.97
CA MET A 83 7.98 11.14 5.95
C MET A 83 8.26 10.46 7.28
N GLU A 84 7.37 9.56 7.69
CA GLU A 84 7.59 8.72 8.86
C GLU A 84 7.07 7.30 8.61
N VAL A 85 7.66 6.33 9.31
CA VAL A 85 7.18 4.95 9.35
C VAL A 85 6.52 4.71 10.69
N LYS A 86 5.24 4.34 10.67
CA LYS A 86 4.44 4.11 11.87
C LYS A 86 4.13 2.63 12.04
N ALA A 87 4.73 2.02 13.05
CA ALA A 87 4.38 0.66 13.44
C ALA A 87 2.99 0.61 14.06
N LEU A 88 2.13 -0.26 13.54
CA LEU A 88 0.77 -0.49 14.02
C LEU A 88 0.65 -1.89 14.59
N MET A 89 -0.15 -2.04 15.64
CA MET A 89 -0.45 -3.36 16.21
C MET A 89 -1.05 -4.26 15.13
N THR A 90 -0.49 -5.45 14.98
CA THR A 90 -1.05 -6.50 14.11
C THR A 90 -2.42 -6.93 14.61
N LYS A 91 -3.45 -6.66 13.84
CA LYS A 91 -4.84 -7.08 14.11
C LYS A 91 -5.70 -6.98 12.85
N TYR A 92 -6.79 -7.71 12.81
CA TYR A 92 -7.81 -7.59 11.76
C TYR A 92 -8.98 -6.69 12.25
N PRO A 93 -9.47 -5.73 11.45
CA PRO A 93 -9.03 -5.30 10.11
C PRO A 93 -8.16 -4.02 10.16
N GLN A 94 -6.87 -4.11 10.50
CA GLN A 94 -5.99 -2.93 10.65
C GLN A 94 -5.83 -2.12 9.36
N GLY A 95 -5.85 -2.80 8.19
CA GLY A 95 -5.76 -2.17 6.87
C GLY A 95 -7.06 -1.54 6.37
N ALA A 96 -8.18 -1.68 7.08
CA ALA A 96 -9.42 -1.00 6.71
C ALA A 96 -9.24 0.53 6.77
N GLU A 97 -9.52 1.24 5.69
CA GLU A 97 -9.17 2.66 5.48
C GLU A 97 -9.53 3.56 6.67
N ARG A 98 -10.74 3.46 7.22
CA ARG A 98 -11.18 4.26 8.38
C ARG A 98 -10.48 3.88 9.67
N GLN A 99 -10.26 2.58 9.89
CA GLN A 99 -9.51 2.06 11.03
C GLN A 99 -8.05 2.53 10.96
N LEU A 100 -7.46 2.48 9.78
CA LEU A 100 -6.09 2.93 9.54
C LEU A 100 -5.94 4.43 9.83
N ILE A 101 -6.83 5.28 9.31
CA ILE A 101 -6.83 6.72 9.58
C ILE A 101 -6.91 6.98 11.09
N TYR A 102 -7.82 6.31 11.81
CA TYR A 102 -7.91 6.47 13.26
C TYR A 102 -6.64 6.00 13.98
N ALA A 103 -6.08 4.86 13.58
CA ALA A 103 -4.84 4.33 14.18
C ALA A 103 -3.67 5.31 14.01
N VAL A 104 -3.56 5.93 12.84
CA VAL A 104 -2.48 6.84 12.46
C VAL A 104 -2.68 8.24 13.05
N THR A 105 -3.87 8.85 12.89
CA THR A 105 -4.12 10.27 13.14
C THR A 105 -4.98 10.55 14.36
N LYS A 106 -5.67 9.55 14.93
CA LYS A 106 -6.73 9.66 15.95
C LYS A 106 -7.99 10.40 15.47
N ARG A 107 -8.12 10.65 14.18
CA ARG A 107 -9.30 11.26 13.58
C ARG A 107 -10.35 10.19 13.28
N ALA A 108 -11.57 10.40 13.73
CA ALA A 108 -12.70 9.51 13.46
C ALA A 108 -13.44 9.96 12.19
N ILE A 109 -13.76 9.00 11.32
CA ILE A 109 -14.55 9.22 10.11
C ILE A 109 -15.85 8.41 10.21
N ASN A 110 -16.99 9.07 10.08
CA ASN A 110 -18.28 8.40 10.02
C ASN A 110 -18.60 7.84 8.62
N SER A 111 -19.77 7.22 8.46
CA SER A 111 -20.16 6.57 7.21
C SER A 111 -20.39 7.52 6.04
N SER A 112 -20.69 8.80 6.29
CA SER A 112 -20.93 9.81 5.25
C SER A 112 -19.67 10.59 4.84
N MET A 113 -18.58 10.49 5.60
CA MET A 113 -17.33 11.19 5.35
C MET A 113 -16.39 10.38 4.45
N LEU A 114 -15.61 11.10 3.64
CA LEU A 114 -14.47 10.58 2.92
C LEU A 114 -13.16 10.82 3.69
N PRO A 115 -12.09 10.08 3.44
CA PRO A 115 -10.76 10.35 4.02
C PRO A 115 -10.31 11.81 3.92
N ALA A 116 -10.57 12.46 2.78
CA ALA A 116 -10.24 13.87 2.55
C ALA A 116 -10.94 14.83 3.53
N ASP A 117 -12.14 14.49 4.00
CA ASP A 117 -12.87 15.30 5.02
C ASP A 117 -12.15 15.28 6.38
N ALA A 118 -11.31 14.28 6.60
CA ALA A 118 -10.41 14.18 7.75
C ALA A 118 -8.99 14.65 7.46
N GLY A 119 -8.77 15.31 6.31
CA GLY A 119 -7.45 15.77 5.89
C GLY A 119 -6.49 14.65 5.49
N CYS A 120 -7.01 13.50 5.07
CA CYS A 120 -6.22 12.31 4.76
C CYS A 120 -6.43 11.83 3.33
N ILE A 121 -5.36 11.34 2.70
CA ILE A 121 -5.42 10.49 1.51
C ILE A 121 -4.79 9.16 1.89
N VAL A 122 -5.45 8.06 1.56
CA VAL A 122 -4.95 6.70 1.83
C VAL A 122 -4.80 5.96 0.52
N ASP A 123 -3.61 5.47 0.23
CA ASP A 123 -3.32 4.64 -0.93
C ASP A 123 -2.56 3.37 -0.53
N ASN A 124 -2.81 2.28 -1.25
CA ASN A 124 -2.14 1.00 -1.04
C ASN A 124 -0.70 1.03 -1.57
N VAL A 125 0.16 0.14 -1.07
CA VAL A 125 1.55 -0.09 -1.50
C VAL A 125 1.67 -0.15 -3.02
N GLU A 126 0.90 -1.00 -3.69
CA GLU A 126 0.93 -1.15 -5.16
C GLU A 126 0.51 0.14 -5.88
N THR A 127 -0.37 0.94 -5.30
CA THR A 127 -0.78 2.21 -5.90
C THR A 127 0.39 3.21 -5.91
N LEU A 128 1.12 3.33 -4.81
CA LEU A 128 2.30 4.21 -4.74
C LEU A 128 3.40 3.76 -5.70
N ILE A 129 3.70 2.45 -5.74
CA ILE A 129 4.66 1.89 -6.69
C ILE A 129 4.21 2.15 -8.13
N GLY A 130 2.91 1.97 -8.42
CA GLY A 130 2.34 2.28 -9.73
C GLY A 130 2.43 3.75 -10.13
N ILE A 131 2.30 4.67 -9.16
CA ILE A 131 2.51 6.11 -9.37
C ILE A 131 3.97 6.37 -9.74
N HIS A 132 4.92 5.79 -9.01
CA HIS A 132 6.34 5.89 -9.36
C HIS A 132 6.59 5.38 -10.79
N MET A 133 6.14 4.18 -11.12
CA MET A 133 6.32 3.59 -12.46
C MET A 133 5.74 4.48 -13.56
N ALA A 134 4.55 5.03 -13.35
CA ALA A 134 3.89 5.88 -14.34
C ALA A 134 4.61 7.23 -14.54
N VAL A 135 5.00 7.88 -13.45
CA VAL A 135 5.54 9.25 -13.49
C VAL A 135 7.05 9.26 -13.76
N ALA A 136 7.81 8.39 -13.08
CA ALA A 136 9.27 8.38 -13.17
C ALA A 136 9.79 7.49 -14.31
N GLU A 137 9.06 6.40 -14.64
CA GLU A 137 9.52 5.43 -15.63
C GLU A 137 8.69 5.45 -16.93
N GLY A 138 7.57 6.19 -16.99
CA GLY A 138 6.67 6.22 -18.15
C GLY A 138 5.96 4.89 -18.42
N LYS A 139 5.87 4.00 -17.42
CA LYS A 139 5.30 2.66 -17.56
C LYS A 139 3.87 2.62 -17.08
N PRO A 140 2.91 2.19 -17.90
CA PRO A 140 1.52 1.99 -17.47
C PRO A 140 1.42 0.78 -16.54
N LEU A 141 0.34 0.75 -15.73
CA LEU A 141 0.04 -0.38 -14.87
C LEU A 141 -0.52 -1.54 -15.71
N THR A 142 0.32 -2.48 -16.09
CA THR A 142 -0.05 -3.66 -16.88
C THR A 142 0.13 -4.97 -16.12
N GLU A 143 0.76 -4.91 -14.94
CA GLU A 143 1.13 -6.07 -14.13
C GLU A 143 0.64 -5.89 -12.69
N ARG A 144 0.43 -7.01 -11.99
CA ARG A 144 0.12 -7.06 -10.55
C ARG A 144 0.88 -8.21 -9.91
N VAL A 145 1.17 -8.07 -8.61
CA VAL A 145 1.57 -9.20 -7.77
C VAL A 145 0.32 -9.73 -7.07
N VAL A 146 0.12 -11.04 -7.17
CA VAL A 146 -1.04 -11.75 -6.61
C VAL A 146 -0.54 -12.90 -5.75
N THR A 147 -1.09 -13.05 -4.55
CA THR A 147 -0.86 -14.22 -3.70
C THR A 147 -1.79 -15.35 -4.13
N VAL A 148 -1.23 -16.52 -4.39
CA VAL A 148 -1.97 -17.78 -4.53
C VAL A 148 -1.65 -18.62 -3.32
N SER A 149 -2.63 -18.92 -2.49
CA SER A 149 -2.44 -19.66 -1.24
C SER A 149 -3.68 -20.50 -0.89
N GLY A 150 -3.52 -21.36 0.09
CA GLY A 150 -4.56 -22.27 0.58
C GLY A 150 -4.03 -23.69 0.68
N ASP A 151 -4.71 -24.50 1.46
CA ASP A 151 -4.40 -25.92 1.72
C ASP A 151 -4.62 -26.80 0.48
N ALA A 152 -5.44 -26.35 -0.47
CA ALA A 152 -5.67 -27.02 -1.74
C ALA A 152 -4.63 -26.65 -2.83
N ILE A 153 -3.61 -25.84 -2.55
CA ILE A 153 -2.58 -25.41 -3.51
C ILE A 153 -1.26 -26.10 -3.20
N ASN A 154 -0.67 -26.75 -4.21
CA ASN A 154 0.57 -27.52 -4.02
C ASN A 154 1.79 -26.64 -3.69
N SER A 155 1.92 -25.48 -4.33
CA SER A 155 3.08 -24.59 -4.18
C SER A 155 2.61 -23.13 -4.00
N PRO A 156 2.09 -22.76 -2.79
CA PRO A 156 1.65 -21.40 -2.53
C PRO A 156 2.77 -20.36 -2.72
N GLY A 157 2.42 -19.19 -3.23
CA GLY A 157 3.41 -18.12 -3.44
C GLY A 157 2.83 -16.84 -4.00
N ASN A 158 3.72 -15.87 -4.24
CA ASN A 158 3.37 -14.61 -4.90
C ASN A 158 3.81 -14.66 -6.36
N PHE A 159 2.90 -14.31 -7.25
CA PHE A 159 3.10 -14.35 -8.70
C PHE A 159 2.95 -12.95 -9.29
N LYS A 160 3.92 -12.53 -10.09
CA LYS A 160 3.82 -11.32 -10.90
C LYS A 160 3.15 -11.68 -12.22
N VAL A 161 1.98 -11.09 -12.49
CA VAL A 161 1.14 -11.47 -13.61
C VAL A 161 0.65 -10.25 -14.39
N LEU A 162 0.34 -10.44 -15.66
CA LEU A 162 -0.33 -9.43 -16.47
C LEU A 162 -1.80 -9.28 -16.06
N LEU A 163 -2.33 -8.07 -16.18
CA LEU A 163 -3.76 -7.85 -16.01
C LEU A 163 -4.54 -8.66 -17.06
N GLY A 164 -5.52 -9.42 -16.60
CA GLY A 164 -6.32 -10.33 -17.43
C GLY A 164 -5.81 -11.77 -17.48
N THR A 165 -4.71 -12.11 -16.77
CA THR A 165 -4.28 -13.50 -16.60
C THR A 165 -5.39 -14.35 -15.98
N ASN A 166 -5.62 -15.53 -16.54
CA ASN A 166 -6.65 -16.44 -16.06
C ASN A 166 -6.25 -17.05 -14.72
N HIS A 167 -7.21 -17.15 -13.79
CA HIS A 167 -6.97 -17.75 -12.48
C HIS A 167 -6.50 -19.21 -12.54
N MET A 168 -6.94 -20.00 -13.53
CA MET A 168 -6.48 -21.38 -13.70
C MET A 168 -5.00 -21.44 -14.07
N GLU A 169 -4.50 -20.53 -14.91
CA GLU A 169 -3.08 -20.43 -15.22
C GLU A 169 -2.25 -20.13 -13.97
N LEU A 170 -2.77 -19.32 -13.05
CA LEU A 170 -2.13 -19.04 -11.76
C LEU A 170 -2.09 -20.27 -10.86
N ILE A 171 -3.19 -21.02 -10.80
CA ILE A 171 -3.27 -22.27 -10.01
C ILE A 171 -2.30 -23.30 -10.58
N GLU A 172 -2.23 -23.45 -11.91
CA GLU A 172 -1.28 -24.35 -12.58
C GLU A 172 0.18 -23.94 -12.30
N ALA A 173 0.49 -22.62 -12.38
CA ALA A 173 1.81 -22.10 -12.05
C ALA A 173 2.18 -22.34 -10.57
N ALA A 174 1.19 -22.40 -9.68
CA ALA A 174 1.32 -22.76 -8.27
C ALA A 174 1.33 -24.29 -8.04
N GLY A 175 1.56 -25.10 -9.06
CA GLY A 175 1.67 -26.55 -9.00
C GLY A 175 0.33 -27.31 -9.03
N GLY A 176 -0.77 -26.61 -9.33
CA GLY A 176 -2.12 -27.17 -9.38
C GLY A 176 -2.74 -27.40 -8.00
N PHE A 177 -3.91 -28.03 -8.01
CA PHE A 177 -4.59 -28.42 -6.78
C PHE A 177 -3.93 -29.66 -6.15
N SER A 178 -3.84 -29.68 -4.83
CA SER A 178 -3.50 -30.90 -4.05
C SER A 178 -4.63 -31.92 -4.18
N GLN A 179 -4.25 -33.21 -4.20
CA GLN A 179 -5.20 -34.31 -4.22
C GLN A 179 -5.77 -34.59 -2.83
#